data_c2b5db8ec77579aeb753cc273ef796e1
#
_entry.id   c2b5db8ec77579aeb753cc273ef796e1
#
_cell.length_a   1.000
_cell.length_b   1.000
_cell.length_c   1.000
_cell.angle_alpha   90.00
_cell.angle_beta   90.00
_cell.angle_gamma   90.00
#
_symmetry.space_group_name_H-M   'P 1'
#
loop_
_entity.id
_entity.type
_entity.pdbx_description
1 polymer ?
#
loop_
_entity_poly.entity_id
_entity_poly.type
_entity_poly.pdbx_seq_one_letter_code
_entity_poly.pdbx_strand_id
1 'polypeptide(L)'
;MNAVIELENVWFSYNGSPVLEDVNLLVNERDFLSIVGPNAGGKTTILRLILGLIKPTRGSVKVFGDSPVKARPRIGYMPQHTSLDPLFPVSVLDVVLMGRLGTGMHFGFHTNADREAAGEALKRVELYDIRHRPFSELSGGQSQRVLIARALVSGPELLLLDEPTANVDIAVETELYDLLDQLNKKMTIVLVTHDLGFVSRYVKNVACVNRRVVGHPTCEISGEMINEIYGSDVHIIRHDAISEKDRRHD
;
A
#
# COMPACT_ATOMS: atom_id res chain seq x y z
N MET A 1 -3.65 21.89 6.19
CA MET A 1 -3.44 20.43 6.06
C MET A 1 -1.95 20.23 6.13
N ASN A 2 -1.49 19.27 6.94
CA ASN A 2 -0.04 19.03 7.06
C ASN A 2 0.37 18.00 5.99
N ALA A 3 1.42 18.33 5.23
CA ALA A 3 1.98 17.41 4.24
C ALA A 3 2.68 16.24 4.93
N VAL A 4 2.35 15.02 4.53
CA VAL A 4 2.97 13.77 4.99
C VAL A 4 4.05 13.32 4.02
N ILE A 5 3.81 13.46 2.72
CA ILE A 5 4.78 13.14 1.67
C ILE A 5 4.87 14.32 0.71
N GLU A 6 6.09 14.75 0.42
CA GLU A 6 6.40 15.82 -0.54
C GLU A 6 7.51 15.32 -1.47
N LEU A 7 7.21 15.16 -2.74
CA LEU A 7 8.17 14.96 -3.82
C LEU A 7 8.17 16.22 -4.68
N GLU A 8 9.34 16.85 -4.86
CA GLU A 8 9.50 18.08 -5.63
C GLU A 8 10.53 17.89 -6.74
N ASN A 9 10.08 17.97 -7.99
CA ASN A 9 10.89 17.85 -9.22
C ASN A 9 11.82 16.63 -9.18
N VAL A 10 11.29 15.47 -8.77
CA VAL A 10 12.06 14.25 -8.54
C VAL A 10 12.36 13.54 -9.85
N TRP A 11 13.66 13.28 -10.07
CA TRP A 11 14.17 12.44 -11.15
C TRP A 11 14.88 11.23 -10.59
N PHE A 12 14.73 10.10 -11.24
CA PHE A 12 15.45 8.90 -10.84
C PHE A 12 15.77 7.99 -12.05
N SER A 13 16.96 7.39 -12.05
CA SER A 13 17.42 6.46 -13.09
C SER A 13 18.13 5.27 -12.47
N TYR A 14 17.91 4.06 -13.01
CA TYR A 14 18.74 2.88 -12.73
C TYR A 14 19.76 2.74 -13.86
N ASN A 15 21.06 2.73 -13.52
CA ASN A 15 22.15 2.54 -14.50
C ASN A 15 22.02 3.43 -15.75
N GLY A 16 21.60 4.68 -15.57
CA GLY A 16 21.42 5.64 -16.66
C GLY A 16 20.07 5.55 -17.40
N SER A 17 19.27 4.50 -17.16
CA SER A 17 17.93 4.38 -17.73
C SER A 17 16.91 5.16 -16.87
N PRO A 18 16.23 6.19 -17.41
CA PRO A 18 15.29 7.01 -16.66
C PRO A 18 14.04 6.19 -16.29
N VAL A 19 13.64 6.27 -15.02
CA VAL A 19 12.44 5.61 -14.46
C VAL A 19 11.43 6.63 -13.98
N LEU A 20 11.90 7.75 -13.40
CA LEU A 20 11.06 8.86 -12.99
C LEU A 20 11.62 10.17 -13.55
N GLU A 21 10.73 11.00 -14.09
CA GLU A 21 11.05 12.27 -14.74
C GLU A 21 10.12 13.36 -14.23
N ASP A 22 10.71 14.37 -13.53
CA ASP A 22 10.01 15.56 -13.02
C ASP A 22 8.76 15.24 -12.19
N VAL A 23 8.90 14.27 -11.26
CA VAL A 23 7.80 13.83 -10.42
C VAL A 23 7.54 14.84 -9.32
N ASN A 24 6.29 15.32 -9.26
CA ASN A 24 5.75 16.14 -8.19
C ASN A 24 4.57 15.40 -7.56
N LEU A 25 4.59 15.20 -6.23
CA LEU A 25 3.55 14.49 -5.50
C LEU A 25 3.41 15.07 -4.09
N LEU A 26 2.19 15.43 -3.73
CA LEU A 26 1.84 15.88 -2.39
C LEU A 26 0.79 14.95 -1.80
N VAL A 27 1.04 14.43 -0.58
CA VAL A 27 0.09 13.61 0.18
C VAL A 27 -0.07 14.24 1.55
N ASN A 28 -1.30 14.49 1.96
CA ASN A 28 -1.61 15.11 3.24
C ASN A 28 -1.99 14.08 4.31
N GLU A 29 -2.08 14.52 5.57
CA GLU A 29 -2.56 13.69 6.66
C GLU A 29 -3.96 13.12 6.36
N ARG A 30 -4.11 11.81 6.58
CA ARG A 30 -5.34 11.05 6.36
C ARG A 30 -5.82 11.00 4.91
N ASP A 31 -4.92 11.29 3.96
CA ASP A 31 -5.20 10.95 2.57
C ASP A 31 -5.18 9.43 2.38
N PHE A 32 -6.09 8.94 1.53
CA PHE A 32 -6.00 7.63 0.94
C PHE A 32 -5.65 7.83 -0.54
N LEU A 33 -4.38 7.68 -0.86
CA LEU A 33 -3.86 7.82 -2.22
C LEU A 33 -3.65 6.44 -2.85
N SER A 34 -4.14 6.25 -4.05
CA SER A 34 -3.74 5.11 -4.89
C SER A 34 -2.73 5.54 -5.95
N ILE A 35 -1.66 4.77 -6.08
CA ILE A 35 -0.66 4.90 -7.14
C ILE A 35 -0.94 3.80 -8.17
N VAL A 36 -1.32 4.21 -9.38
CA VAL A 36 -1.67 3.31 -10.48
C VAL A 36 -0.77 3.54 -11.68
N GLY A 37 -0.69 2.59 -12.60
CA GLY A 37 0.11 2.73 -13.81
C GLY A 37 0.66 1.39 -14.31
N PRO A 38 1.30 1.36 -15.49
CA PRO A 38 1.81 0.15 -16.10
C PRO A 38 2.93 -0.50 -15.27
N ASN A 39 3.19 -1.77 -15.55
CA ASN A 39 4.35 -2.45 -15.00
C ASN A 39 5.63 -1.73 -15.44
N ALA A 40 6.60 -1.64 -14.54
CA ALA A 40 7.83 -0.85 -14.72
C ALA A 40 7.63 0.67 -14.88
N GLY A 41 6.41 1.21 -14.71
CA GLY A 41 6.10 2.65 -14.79
C GLY A 41 6.72 3.51 -13.68
N GLY A 42 7.31 2.91 -12.62
CA GLY A 42 7.97 3.63 -11.53
C GLY A 42 7.24 3.58 -10.18
N LYS A 43 6.11 2.87 -10.05
CA LYS A 43 5.29 2.80 -8.83
C LYS A 43 6.10 2.37 -7.59
N THR A 44 6.72 1.19 -7.62
CA THR A 44 7.58 0.70 -6.52
C THR A 44 8.82 1.59 -6.31
N THR A 45 9.29 2.26 -7.36
CA THR A 45 10.40 3.23 -7.25
C THR A 45 10.00 4.43 -6.39
N ILE A 46 8.78 4.95 -6.54
CA ILE A 46 8.24 6.01 -5.68
C ILE A 46 8.19 5.54 -4.22
N LEU A 47 7.67 4.34 -3.94
CA LEU A 47 7.66 3.80 -2.58
C LEU A 47 9.07 3.69 -2.00
N ARG A 48 10.05 3.23 -2.78
CA ARG A 48 11.45 3.13 -2.35
C ARG A 48 12.07 4.49 -2.05
N LEU A 49 11.72 5.55 -2.79
CA LEU A 49 12.13 6.92 -2.51
C LEU A 49 11.53 7.43 -1.20
N ILE A 50 10.22 7.21 -0.97
CA ILE A 50 9.52 7.58 0.26
C ILE A 50 10.10 6.84 1.47
N LEU A 51 10.50 5.58 1.32
CA LEU A 51 11.18 4.80 2.36
C LEU A 51 12.66 5.19 2.54
N GLY A 52 13.23 6.01 1.65
CA GLY A 52 14.65 6.37 1.65
C GLY A 52 15.57 5.17 1.39
N LEU A 53 15.07 4.12 0.72
CA LEU A 53 15.86 2.97 0.27
C LEU A 53 16.75 3.32 -0.92
N ILE A 54 16.33 4.32 -1.70
CA ILE A 54 17.08 4.92 -2.80
C ILE A 54 17.00 6.44 -2.68
N LYS A 55 17.93 7.15 -3.33
CA LYS A 55 17.94 8.62 -3.35
C LYS A 55 17.59 9.12 -4.74
N PRO A 56 16.84 10.22 -4.87
CA PRO A 56 16.57 10.82 -6.16
C PRO A 56 17.88 11.31 -6.82
N THR A 57 17.94 11.26 -8.16
CA THR A 57 19.07 11.83 -8.93
C THR A 57 19.00 13.36 -8.94
N ARG A 58 17.77 13.92 -8.97
CA ARG A 58 17.47 15.35 -8.85
C ARG A 58 16.17 15.54 -8.08
N GLY A 59 15.94 16.73 -7.56
CA GLY A 59 14.76 17.06 -6.77
C GLY A 59 14.91 16.71 -5.30
N SER A 60 13.81 16.76 -4.57
CA SER A 60 13.78 16.48 -3.13
C SER A 60 12.62 15.57 -2.75
N VAL A 61 12.82 14.76 -1.70
CA VAL A 61 11.81 13.92 -1.09
C VAL A 61 11.81 14.19 0.41
N LYS A 62 10.65 14.58 0.93
CA LYS A 62 10.43 14.76 2.37
C LYS A 62 9.26 13.89 2.81
N VAL A 63 9.35 13.36 4.02
CA VAL A 63 8.27 12.62 4.67
C VAL A 63 8.11 13.17 6.07
N PHE A 64 6.91 13.63 6.41
CA PHE A 64 6.63 14.39 7.65
C PHE A 64 7.55 15.61 7.83
N GLY A 65 7.90 16.27 6.74
CA GLY A 65 8.82 17.41 6.73
C GLY A 65 10.30 17.08 6.93
N ASP A 66 10.65 15.82 7.18
CA ASP A 66 12.01 15.32 7.38
C ASP A 66 12.53 14.51 6.19
N SER A 67 13.80 14.11 6.26
CA SER A 67 14.36 13.15 5.30
C SER A 67 13.67 11.78 5.46
N PRO A 68 13.46 11.02 4.36
CA PRO A 68 12.80 9.72 4.41
C PRO A 68 13.40 8.74 5.43
N VAL A 69 14.73 8.73 5.57
CA VAL A 69 15.43 7.84 6.52
C VAL A 69 15.04 8.13 7.97
N LYS A 70 14.88 9.40 8.35
CA LYS A 70 14.44 9.80 9.70
C LYS A 70 12.97 9.47 9.95
N ALA A 71 12.16 9.50 8.91
CA ALA A 71 10.73 9.23 8.97
C ALA A 71 10.37 7.75 9.10
N ARG A 72 11.29 6.81 8.80
CA ARG A 72 11.04 5.35 8.80
C ARG A 72 10.32 4.81 10.04
N PRO A 73 10.62 5.23 11.28
CA PRO A 73 9.91 4.72 12.46
C PRO A 73 8.40 5.01 12.46
N ARG A 74 7.96 6.00 11.67
CA ARG A 74 6.56 6.41 11.53
C ARG A 74 5.88 5.79 10.30
N ILE A 75 6.60 4.94 9.54
CA ILE A 75 6.12 4.33 8.29
C ILE A 75 5.96 2.83 8.48
N GLY A 76 4.76 2.31 8.22
CA GLY A 76 4.52 0.89 8.01
C GLY A 76 4.64 0.55 6.53
N TYR A 77 5.30 -0.55 6.20
CA TYR A 77 5.48 -0.96 4.80
C TYR A 77 5.16 -2.43 4.59
N MET A 78 4.32 -2.70 3.61
CA MET A 78 4.04 -4.03 3.10
C MET A 78 4.53 -4.11 1.65
N PRO A 79 5.61 -4.89 1.37
CA PRO A 79 6.10 -5.09 0.01
C PRO A 79 5.23 -6.07 -0.77
N GLN A 80 5.25 -5.99 -2.10
CA GLN A 80 4.53 -6.85 -3.02
C GLN A 80 4.85 -8.35 -2.82
N HIS A 81 6.12 -8.66 -2.59
CA HIS A 81 6.57 -10.04 -2.35
C HIS A 81 7.21 -10.15 -0.97
N THR A 82 6.69 -11.03 -0.17
CA THR A 82 7.30 -11.43 1.10
C THR A 82 7.73 -12.88 0.95
N SER A 83 9.03 -13.08 0.73
CA SER A 83 9.63 -14.42 0.63
C SER A 83 9.79 -15.01 2.03
N LEU A 84 8.69 -15.41 2.66
CA LEU A 84 8.76 -16.31 3.82
C LEU A 84 8.81 -17.73 3.25
N ASP A 85 9.89 -18.45 3.56
CA ASP A 85 10.01 -19.86 3.20
C ASP A 85 8.84 -20.63 3.85
N PRO A 86 7.96 -21.28 3.07
CA PRO A 86 6.84 -22.04 3.61
C PRO A 86 7.26 -23.17 4.58
N LEU A 87 8.51 -23.64 4.48
CA LEU A 87 9.08 -24.65 5.36
C LEU A 87 9.60 -24.07 6.68
N PHE A 88 9.69 -22.74 6.79
CA PHE A 88 10.16 -22.11 8.03
C PHE A 88 9.03 -22.06 9.07
N PRO A 89 9.17 -22.71 10.23
CA PRO A 89 8.10 -22.89 11.20
C PRO A 89 7.90 -21.60 12.03
N VAL A 90 7.24 -20.59 11.46
CA VAL A 90 6.88 -19.35 12.17
C VAL A 90 5.37 -19.29 12.40
N SER A 91 4.98 -18.83 13.58
CA SER A 91 3.59 -18.52 13.88
C SER A 91 3.17 -17.17 13.29
N VAL A 92 1.86 -16.94 13.19
CA VAL A 92 1.27 -15.65 12.85
C VAL A 92 1.82 -14.53 13.75
N LEU A 93 1.92 -14.78 15.05
CA LEU A 93 2.47 -13.83 16.03
C LEU A 93 3.94 -13.50 15.73
N ASP A 94 4.75 -14.51 15.40
CA ASP A 94 6.17 -14.30 15.10
C ASP A 94 6.36 -13.42 13.86
N VAL A 95 5.54 -13.63 12.80
CA VAL A 95 5.57 -12.79 11.60
C VAL A 95 5.24 -11.34 11.93
N VAL A 96 4.25 -11.09 12.79
CA VAL A 96 3.90 -9.72 13.18
C VAL A 96 5.01 -9.10 14.03
N LEU A 97 5.62 -9.86 14.95
CA LEU A 97 6.74 -9.41 15.77
C LEU A 97 7.97 -9.00 14.96
N MET A 98 8.18 -9.58 13.77
CA MET A 98 9.26 -9.12 12.87
C MET A 98 9.13 -7.63 12.51
N GLY A 99 7.94 -7.05 12.51
CA GLY A 99 7.72 -5.62 12.31
C GLY A 99 8.24 -4.71 13.45
N ARG A 100 8.63 -5.30 14.60
CA ARG A 100 9.25 -4.59 15.73
C ARG A 100 10.77 -4.60 15.69
N LEU A 101 11.39 -5.31 14.75
CA LEU A 101 12.83 -5.35 14.59
C LEU A 101 13.37 -3.95 14.27
N GLY A 102 14.31 -3.44 15.08
CA GLY A 102 14.91 -2.12 14.91
C GLY A 102 14.27 -0.98 15.73
N THR A 103 13.17 -1.23 16.47
CA THR A 103 12.54 -0.21 17.33
C THR A 103 13.16 -0.09 18.74
N GLY A 104 14.19 -0.90 19.06
CA GLY A 104 14.90 -0.84 20.34
C GLY A 104 16.22 -1.63 20.33
N MET A 105 17.12 -1.33 21.27
CA MET A 105 18.39 -2.06 21.46
C MET A 105 18.15 -3.40 22.23
N HIS A 106 17.26 -4.25 21.73
CA HIS A 106 17.05 -5.56 22.32
C HIS A 106 17.69 -6.62 21.45
N PHE A 107 18.77 -7.22 21.95
CA PHE A 107 19.47 -8.35 21.34
C PHE A 107 18.51 -9.55 21.18
N GLY A 108 17.76 -9.61 20.07
CA GLY A 108 17.08 -10.84 19.62
C GLY A 108 15.85 -11.30 20.40
N PHE A 109 15.45 -10.64 21.51
CA PHE A 109 14.30 -11.04 22.32
C PHE A 109 13.20 -9.99 22.28
N HIS A 110 11.98 -10.41 21.93
CA HIS A 110 10.80 -9.56 22.02
C HIS A 110 10.35 -9.41 23.47
N THR A 111 10.08 -8.17 23.89
CA THR A 111 9.56 -7.85 25.22
C THR A 111 8.06 -8.19 25.32
N ASN A 112 7.51 -8.15 26.55
CA ASN A 112 6.06 -8.27 26.73
C ASN A 112 5.30 -7.15 26.02
N ALA A 113 5.84 -5.92 26.01
CA ALA A 113 5.25 -4.79 25.29
C ALA A 113 5.22 -5.02 23.76
N ASP A 114 6.24 -5.69 23.18
CA ASP A 114 6.21 -6.06 21.76
C ASP A 114 5.14 -7.10 21.48
N ARG A 115 4.94 -8.08 22.35
CA ARG A 115 3.89 -9.09 22.21
C ARG A 115 2.49 -8.49 22.36
N GLU A 116 2.31 -7.54 23.26
CA GLU A 116 1.06 -6.78 23.40
C GLU A 116 0.78 -5.96 22.14
N ALA A 117 1.77 -5.22 21.63
CA ALA A 117 1.64 -4.45 20.39
C ALA A 117 1.29 -5.35 19.19
N ALA A 118 1.92 -6.54 19.09
CA ALA A 118 1.61 -7.52 18.06
C ALA A 118 0.18 -8.08 18.20
N GLY A 119 -0.25 -8.34 19.45
CA GLY A 119 -1.63 -8.73 19.75
C GLY A 119 -2.66 -7.68 19.32
N GLU A 120 -2.39 -6.40 19.62
CA GLU A 120 -3.25 -5.29 19.20
C GLU A 120 -3.26 -5.10 17.68
N ALA A 121 -2.13 -5.28 17.01
CA ALA A 121 -2.07 -5.25 15.55
C ALA A 121 -2.90 -6.38 14.93
N LEU A 122 -2.83 -7.60 15.49
CA LEU A 122 -3.63 -8.74 15.05
C LEU A 122 -5.14 -8.56 15.31
N LYS A 123 -5.53 -7.92 16.41
CA LYS A 123 -6.94 -7.56 16.65
C LYS A 123 -7.47 -6.60 15.60
N ARG A 124 -6.69 -5.62 15.16
CA ARG A 124 -7.08 -4.66 14.11
C ARG A 124 -7.36 -5.32 12.76
N VAL A 125 -6.72 -6.44 12.47
CA VAL A 125 -6.92 -7.23 11.25
C VAL A 125 -7.78 -8.48 11.46
N GLU A 126 -8.40 -8.63 12.65
CA GLU A 126 -9.32 -9.72 13.02
C GLU A 126 -8.70 -11.12 13.00
N LEU A 127 -7.40 -11.24 13.31
CA LEU A 127 -6.67 -12.52 13.30
C LEU A 127 -6.04 -12.89 14.65
N TYR A 128 -6.45 -12.23 15.75
CA TYR A 128 -5.88 -12.48 17.06
C TYR A 128 -6.04 -13.92 17.54
N ASP A 129 -7.17 -14.56 17.25
CA ASP A 129 -7.50 -15.88 17.74
C ASP A 129 -6.64 -16.99 17.10
N ILE A 130 -6.10 -16.73 15.90
CA ILE A 130 -5.20 -17.66 15.20
C ILE A 130 -3.72 -17.29 15.34
N ARG A 131 -3.35 -16.42 16.28
CA ARG A 131 -1.97 -15.90 16.44
C ARG A 131 -0.88 -16.96 16.65
N HIS A 132 -1.24 -18.16 17.14
CA HIS A 132 -0.31 -19.27 17.34
C HIS A 132 -0.31 -20.29 16.20
N ARG A 133 -1.15 -20.10 15.18
CA ARG A 133 -1.22 -20.97 14.02
C ARG A 133 0.03 -20.75 13.14
N PRO A 134 0.56 -21.82 12.50
CA PRO A 134 1.63 -21.66 11.50
C PRO A 134 1.22 -20.74 10.36
N PHE A 135 2.10 -19.81 9.98
CA PHE A 135 1.84 -18.85 8.89
C PHE A 135 1.61 -19.56 7.55
N SER A 136 2.29 -20.70 7.32
CA SER A 136 2.16 -21.52 6.12
C SER A 136 0.79 -22.15 5.91
N GLU A 137 -0.05 -22.23 6.96
CA GLU A 137 -1.39 -22.81 6.92
C GLU A 137 -2.50 -21.78 6.65
N LEU A 138 -2.13 -20.51 6.44
CA LEU A 138 -3.10 -19.45 6.21
C LEU A 138 -3.62 -19.44 4.77
N SER A 139 -4.86 -19.00 4.59
CA SER A 139 -5.36 -18.61 3.27
C SER A 139 -4.61 -17.37 2.76
N GLY A 140 -4.67 -17.12 1.44
CA GLY A 140 -4.06 -15.93 0.84
C GLY A 140 -4.49 -14.63 1.53
N GLY A 141 -5.79 -14.44 1.76
CA GLY A 141 -6.32 -13.26 2.44
C GLY A 141 -5.89 -13.14 3.90
N GLN A 142 -5.85 -14.25 4.64
CA GLN A 142 -5.31 -14.26 6.00
C GLN A 142 -3.84 -13.87 6.02
N SER A 143 -3.04 -14.39 5.10
CA SER A 143 -1.63 -14.05 4.96
C SER A 143 -1.43 -12.56 4.69
N GLN A 144 -2.24 -11.96 3.79
CA GLN A 144 -2.19 -10.53 3.50
C GLN A 144 -2.54 -9.69 4.75
N ARG A 145 -3.59 -10.05 5.49
CA ARG A 145 -3.95 -9.38 6.74
C ARG A 145 -2.85 -9.48 7.80
N VAL A 146 -2.15 -10.62 7.92
CA VAL A 146 -0.98 -10.76 8.81
C VAL A 146 0.16 -9.84 8.38
N LEU A 147 0.44 -9.72 7.09
CA LEU A 147 1.48 -8.81 6.58
C LEU A 147 1.12 -7.33 6.82
N ILE A 148 -0.15 -6.97 6.74
CA ILE A 148 -0.64 -5.65 7.15
C ILE A 148 -0.45 -5.47 8.66
N ALA A 149 -0.81 -6.45 9.51
CA ALA A 149 -0.58 -6.38 10.95
C ALA A 149 0.91 -6.17 11.27
N ARG A 150 1.81 -6.85 10.54
CA ARG A 150 3.26 -6.65 10.65
C ARG A 150 3.67 -5.21 10.33
N ALA A 151 3.05 -4.58 9.31
CA ALA A 151 3.31 -3.19 8.98
C ALA A 151 2.73 -2.22 10.03
N LEU A 152 1.66 -2.60 10.73
CA LEU A 152 0.97 -1.78 11.74
C LEU A 152 1.57 -1.86 13.14
N VAL A 153 2.37 -2.90 13.46
CA VAL A 153 2.80 -3.21 14.84
C VAL A 153 3.67 -2.13 15.48
N SER A 154 4.37 -1.33 14.67
CA SER A 154 5.16 -0.18 15.15
C SER A 154 4.31 1.06 15.45
N GLY A 155 3.00 1.05 15.21
CA GLY A 155 2.12 2.20 15.37
C GLY A 155 2.38 3.31 14.34
N PRO A 156 2.46 3.00 13.05
CA PRO A 156 2.81 3.99 12.03
C PRO A 156 1.72 5.04 11.85
N GLU A 157 2.12 6.22 11.33
CA GLU A 157 1.23 7.30 10.91
C GLU A 157 1.00 7.29 9.39
N LEU A 158 1.90 6.63 8.64
CA LEU A 158 1.83 6.39 7.21
C LEU A 158 1.95 4.90 6.92
N LEU A 159 1.00 4.34 6.17
CA LEU A 159 1.01 2.96 5.71
C LEU A 159 1.24 2.93 4.19
N LEU A 160 2.30 2.27 3.76
CA LEU A 160 2.63 2.04 2.36
C LEU A 160 2.35 0.58 2.02
N LEU A 161 1.55 0.33 0.98
CA LEU A 161 1.17 -1.01 0.54
C LEU A 161 1.52 -1.16 -0.95
N ASP A 162 2.31 -2.17 -1.28
CA ASP A 162 2.71 -2.47 -2.66
C ASP A 162 1.97 -3.73 -3.13
N GLU A 163 0.89 -3.55 -3.91
CA GLU A 163 0.00 -4.59 -4.45
C GLU A 163 -0.51 -5.61 -3.40
N PRO A 164 -1.20 -5.15 -2.33
CA PRO A 164 -1.61 -6.00 -1.21
C PRO A 164 -2.68 -7.04 -1.58
N THR A 165 -3.36 -6.89 -2.71
CA THR A 165 -4.43 -7.79 -3.18
C THR A 165 -3.96 -8.76 -4.27
N ALA A 166 -2.64 -8.79 -4.58
CA ALA A 166 -2.12 -9.72 -5.57
C ALA A 166 -2.39 -11.18 -5.17
N ASN A 167 -3.05 -11.94 -6.06
CA ASN A 167 -3.38 -13.36 -5.89
C ASN A 167 -4.43 -13.69 -4.79
N VAL A 168 -5.36 -12.78 -4.49
CA VAL A 168 -6.52 -13.07 -3.64
C VAL A 168 -7.83 -13.00 -4.43
N ASP A 169 -8.86 -13.71 -3.95
CA ASP A 169 -10.18 -13.70 -4.56
C ASP A 169 -10.89 -12.35 -4.35
N ILE A 170 -11.81 -11.98 -5.26
CA ILE A 170 -12.56 -10.71 -5.24
C ILE A 170 -13.27 -10.46 -3.90
N ALA A 171 -13.85 -11.50 -3.28
CA ALA A 171 -14.53 -11.36 -1.98
C ALA A 171 -13.55 -10.95 -0.88
N VAL A 172 -12.37 -11.58 -0.84
CA VAL A 172 -11.30 -11.29 0.12
C VAL A 172 -10.70 -9.91 -0.12
N GLU A 173 -10.61 -9.51 -1.38
CA GLU A 173 -10.15 -8.19 -1.78
C GLU A 173 -11.06 -7.09 -1.25
N THR A 174 -12.39 -7.25 -1.36
CA THR A 174 -13.37 -6.31 -0.80
C THR A 174 -13.19 -6.14 0.72
N GLU A 175 -13.08 -7.24 1.47
CA GLU A 175 -12.85 -7.19 2.92
C GLU A 175 -11.53 -6.49 3.28
N LEU A 176 -10.50 -6.65 2.45
CA LEU A 176 -9.22 -5.98 2.66
C LEU A 176 -9.33 -4.46 2.46
N TYR A 177 -10.05 -4.01 1.44
CA TYR A 177 -10.29 -2.58 1.21
C TYR A 177 -11.16 -1.95 2.29
N ASP A 178 -12.19 -2.66 2.80
CA ASP A 178 -12.98 -2.21 3.95
C ASP A 178 -12.10 -2.02 5.19
N LEU A 179 -11.15 -2.94 5.44
CA LEU A 179 -10.15 -2.80 6.49
C LEU A 179 -9.28 -1.57 6.29
N LEU A 180 -8.79 -1.34 5.06
CA LEU A 180 -7.95 -0.18 4.74
C LEU A 180 -8.72 1.15 4.90
N ASP A 181 -10.01 1.21 4.53
CA ASP A 181 -10.85 2.40 4.77
C ASP A 181 -10.97 2.71 6.28
N GLN A 182 -11.18 1.67 7.10
CA GLN A 182 -11.22 1.84 8.56
C GLN A 182 -9.89 2.35 9.11
N LEU A 183 -8.76 1.84 8.62
CA LEU A 183 -7.42 2.28 9.02
C LEU A 183 -7.15 3.72 8.58
N ASN A 184 -7.62 4.13 7.39
CA ASN A 184 -7.43 5.48 6.87
C ASN A 184 -8.07 6.56 7.75
N LYS A 185 -9.11 6.24 8.50
CA LYS A 185 -9.71 7.19 9.49
C LYS A 185 -8.72 7.66 10.54
N LYS A 186 -7.62 6.90 10.75
CA LYS A 186 -6.61 7.17 11.79
C LYS A 186 -5.22 7.47 11.25
N MET A 187 -4.91 7.06 10.01
CA MET A 187 -3.58 7.21 9.42
C MET A 187 -3.66 7.52 7.92
N THR A 188 -2.56 7.99 7.35
CA THR A 188 -2.41 8.18 5.90
C THR A 188 -2.09 6.84 5.24
N ILE A 189 -2.70 6.55 4.09
CA ILE A 189 -2.47 5.33 3.33
C ILE A 189 -2.04 5.67 1.90
N VAL A 190 -0.97 5.03 1.44
CA VAL A 190 -0.56 5.02 0.03
C VAL A 190 -0.56 3.58 -0.45
N LEU A 191 -1.38 3.31 -1.45
CA LEU A 191 -1.61 2.00 -2.01
C LEU A 191 -1.13 1.96 -3.46
N VAL A 192 -0.22 1.05 -3.79
CA VAL A 192 0.07 0.71 -5.19
C VAL A 192 -0.83 -0.43 -5.60
N THR A 193 -1.60 -0.24 -6.67
CA THR A 193 -2.46 -1.28 -7.25
C THR A 193 -2.60 -1.10 -8.76
N HIS A 194 -2.98 -2.16 -9.44
CA HIS A 194 -3.39 -2.13 -10.85
C HIS A 194 -4.92 -2.24 -11.02
N ASP A 195 -5.66 -2.43 -9.92
CA ASP A 195 -7.12 -2.54 -9.95
C ASP A 195 -7.80 -1.18 -9.79
N LEU A 196 -8.30 -0.65 -10.91
CA LEU A 196 -8.99 0.63 -10.97
C LEU A 196 -10.46 0.53 -10.51
N GLY A 197 -11.05 -0.66 -10.53
CA GLY A 197 -12.45 -0.87 -10.13
C GLY A 197 -12.65 -0.59 -8.65
N PHE A 198 -11.75 -1.07 -7.80
CA PHE A 198 -11.78 -0.82 -6.36
C PHE A 198 -11.31 0.59 -6.01
N VAL A 199 -10.30 1.11 -6.73
CA VAL A 199 -9.80 2.47 -6.51
C VAL A 199 -10.93 3.50 -6.57
N SER A 200 -11.83 3.39 -7.55
CA SER A 200 -12.94 4.33 -7.73
C SER A 200 -13.94 4.35 -6.55
N ARG A 201 -14.02 3.28 -5.77
CA ARG A 201 -14.96 3.15 -4.66
C ARG A 201 -14.42 3.64 -3.31
N TYR A 202 -13.14 3.39 -3.03
CA TYR A 202 -12.55 3.60 -1.70
C TYR A 202 -11.57 4.77 -1.64
N VAL A 203 -10.97 5.14 -2.76
CA VAL A 203 -9.85 6.07 -2.81
C VAL A 203 -10.31 7.45 -3.29
N LYS A 204 -9.85 8.51 -2.62
CA LYS A 204 -10.21 9.90 -2.98
C LYS A 204 -9.31 10.49 -4.04
N ASN A 205 -8.04 10.13 -4.03
CA ASN A 205 -7.01 10.68 -4.90
C ASN A 205 -6.23 9.55 -5.58
N VAL A 206 -5.96 9.70 -6.87
CA VAL A 206 -5.18 8.76 -7.66
C VAL A 206 -3.98 9.45 -8.28
N ALA A 207 -2.81 8.85 -8.14
CA ALA A 207 -1.60 9.25 -8.83
C ALA A 207 -1.30 8.25 -9.94
N CYS A 208 -1.46 8.71 -11.16
CA CYS A 208 -1.16 7.94 -12.36
C CYS A 208 0.33 8.04 -12.68
N VAL A 209 1.04 6.92 -12.68
CA VAL A 209 2.50 6.87 -12.81
C VAL A 209 2.93 6.13 -14.06
N ASN A 210 3.52 6.88 -14.98
CA ASN A 210 4.23 6.34 -16.15
C ASN A 210 5.42 7.26 -16.46
N ARG A 211 6.56 7.03 -15.79
CA ARG A 211 7.73 7.90 -15.68
C ARG A 211 7.44 9.27 -15.05
N ARG A 212 6.31 9.87 -15.36
CA ARG A 212 5.78 11.08 -14.74
C ARG A 212 4.62 10.73 -13.83
N VAL A 213 4.25 11.66 -12.98
CA VAL A 213 3.09 11.51 -12.09
C VAL A 213 2.07 12.58 -12.44
N VAL A 214 0.83 12.15 -12.68
CA VAL A 214 -0.32 13.03 -12.83
C VAL A 214 -1.32 12.65 -11.74
N GLY A 215 -1.59 13.59 -10.84
CA GLY A 215 -2.55 13.40 -9.75
C GLY A 215 -3.94 13.86 -10.16
N HIS A 216 -4.96 13.06 -9.85
CA HIS A 216 -6.36 13.38 -10.10
C HIS A 216 -7.25 12.98 -8.92
N PRO A 217 -8.33 13.74 -8.63
CA PRO A 217 -9.42 13.22 -7.83
C PRO A 217 -10.03 11.97 -8.52
N THR A 218 -10.40 10.96 -7.74
CA THR A 218 -10.90 9.69 -8.29
C THR A 218 -12.17 9.86 -9.14
N CYS A 219 -12.98 10.88 -8.86
CA CYS A 219 -14.20 11.20 -9.63
C CYS A 219 -13.91 11.68 -11.07
N GLU A 220 -12.67 12.05 -11.39
CA GLU A 220 -12.25 12.55 -12.69
C GLU A 220 -11.54 11.51 -13.57
N ILE A 221 -11.41 10.25 -13.09
CA ILE A 221 -10.77 9.18 -13.88
C ILE A 221 -11.70 8.86 -15.07
N SER A 222 -11.35 9.39 -16.25
CA SER A 222 -12.04 9.10 -17.51
C SER A 222 -11.40 7.92 -18.25
N GLY A 223 -12.19 7.30 -19.16
CA GLY A 223 -11.65 6.26 -20.04
C GLY A 223 -10.50 6.76 -20.94
N GLU A 224 -10.52 8.04 -21.32
CA GLU A 224 -9.44 8.68 -22.09
C GLU A 224 -8.14 8.73 -21.29
N MET A 225 -8.22 9.07 -20.01
CA MET A 225 -7.08 9.14 -19.09
C MET A 225 -6.44 7.76 -18.87
N ILE A 226 -7.25 6.72 -18.76
CA ILE A 226 -6.77 5.34 -18.65
C ILE A 226 -6.06 4.92 -19.94
N ASN A 227 -6.60 5.26 -21.09
CA ASN A 227 -5.96 4.99 -22.39
C ASN A 227 -4.63 5.75 -22.55
N GLU A 228 -4.53 6.97 -22.02
CA GLU A 228 -3.28 7.74 -22.04
C GLU A 228 -2.18 7.11 -21.16
N ILE A 229 -2.56 6.51 -20.01
CA ILE A 229 -1.65 5.92 -19.04
C ILE A 229 -1.20 4.52 -19.46
N TYR A 230 -2.15 3.70 -19.94
CA TYR A 230 -1.93 2.28 -20.26
C TYR A 230 -1.73 1.99 -21.74
N GLY A 231 -1.99 2.99 -22.62
CA GLY A 231 -2.02 2.81 -24.07
C GLY A 231 -3.39 2.37 -24.57
N SER A 232 -3.59 2.41 -25.91
CA SER A 232 -4.88 2.30 -26.60
C SER A 232 -5.63 0.96 -26.52
N ASP A 233 -5.17 -0.02 -25.71
CA ASP A 233 -5.75 -1.37 -25.68
C ASP A 233 -6.46 -1.72 -24.35
N VAL A 234 -6.73 -0.75 -23.46
CA VAL A 234 -7.42 -1.03 -22.19
C VAL A 234 -8.90 -0.67 -22.29
N HIS A 235 -9.77 -1.68 -22.33
CA HIS A 235 -11.22 -1.50 -22.22
C HIS A 235 -11.66 -1.65 -20.75
N ILE A 236 -12.30 -0.60 -20.20
CA ILE A 236 -12.93 -0.68 -18.87
C ILE A 236 -14.24 -1.47 -19.04
N ILE A 237 -14.30 -2.66 -18.49
CA ILE A 237 -15.55 -3.38 -18.31
C ILE A 237 -16.21 -2.86 -17.03
N ARG A 238 -17.19 -1.96 -17.16
CA ARG A 238 -18.03 -1.56 -16.03
C ARG A 238 -18.99 -2.69 -15.70
N HIS A 239 -18.83 -3.32 -14.56
CA HIS A 239 -19.77 -4.34 -14.05
C HIS A 239 -21.05 -3.76 -13.42
N ASP A 240 -21.27 -2.43 -13.47
CA ASP A 240 -22.40 -1.75 -12.81
C ASP A 240 -23.68 -1.64 -13.65
N ALA A 241 -23.78 -2.35 -14.77
CA ALA A 241 -24.98 -2.32 -15.60
C ALA A 241 -25.83 -3.60 -15.44
N ILE A 242 -26.30 -3.90 -14.22
CA ILE A 242 -27.56 -4.63 -14.07
C ILE A 242 -28.66 -3.59 -14.25
N SER A 243 -29.08 -3.38 -15.49
CA SER A 243 -30.17 -2.46 -15.82
C SER A 243 -31.49 -3.01 -15.28
N GLU A 244 -32.23 -2.17 -14.53
CA GLU A 244 -33.65 -2.31 -14.15
C GLU A 244 -34.59 -2.36 -15.38
N LYS A 245 -34.31 -3.15 -16.40
CA LYS A 245 -35.17 -3.22 -17.58
C LYS A 245 -35.88 -4.55 -17.80
N ASP A 246 -35.74 -5.55 -16.94
CA ASP A 246 -36.43 -6.84 -17.09
C ASP A 246 -37.53 -7.11 -16.02
N ARG A 247 -38.18 -6.06 -15.51
CA ARG A 247 -39.42 -6.25 -14.71
C ARG A 247 -40.61 -5.54 -15.37
N ARG A 248 -40.91 -5.88 -16.60
CA ARG A 248 -42.22 -5.66 -17.22
C ARG A 248 -42.39 -6.63 -18.38
N HIS A 249 -42.89 -7.81 -18.08
CA HIS A 249 -43.74 -8.71 -18.88
C HIS A 249 -43.85 -10.02 -18.09
N ASP A 250 -44.88 -10.06 -17.27
CA ASP A 250 -46.01 -11.00 -17.23
C ASP A 250 -46.95 -10.58 -16.11
#